data_274c4e135865bc34ff767e16428037ea
#
_entry.id   274c4e135865bc34ff767e16428037ea
#
_cell.length_a   1.000
_cell.length_b   1.000
_cell.length_c   1.000
_cell.angle_alpha   90.00
_cell.angle_beta   90.00
_cell.angle_gamma   90.00
#
_symmetry.space_group_name_H-M   'P 1'
#
loop_
_entity.id
_entity.type
_entity.pdbx_description
1 polymer ?
#
loop_
_entity_poly.entity_id
_entity_poly.type
_entity_poly.pdbx_seq_one_letter_code
_entity_poly.pdbx_strand_id
1 'polypeptide(L)'
;MLNIYPRFLLAQLHMDSLATKGTRKAVKEALKSPPNDLSRTYDEAMQRIESQNDDDRQLAERVLYWISYALRPLTVEELQHALAVEPGESKLDEDNIPDEELLTSLCAGLVIVDKESNIIRLVHYTTQEYFNSIRASRFPGAQTSIASTCLTYLSFEVFADGYY
;
A
#
# COMPACT_ATOMS: atom_id res chain seq x y z
N MET A 1 3.66 -24.55 15.97
CA MET A 1 4.11 -24.36 14.58
C MET A 1 5.14 -23.25 14.56
N LEU A 2 6.37 -23.56 14.13
CA LEU A 2 7.49 -22.61 14.11
C LEU A 2 7.15 -21.46 13.16
N ASN A 3 7.29 -20.24 13.67
CA ASN A 3 7.04 -18.98 13.00
C ASN A 3 8.13 -18.72 11.93
N ILE A 4 8.10 -19.48 10.83
CA ILE A 4 9.11 -19.45 9.76
C ILE A 4 8.90 -18.24 8.84
N TYR A 5 7.66 -17.75 8.72
CA TYR A 5 7.25 -16.71 7.80
C TYR A 5 7.90 -15.32 8.02
N PRO A 6 8.08 -14.79 9.25
CA PRO A 6 8.68 -13.47 9.44
C PRO A 6 10.14 -13.40 8.96
N ARG A 7 10.88 -14.52 9.02
CA ARG A 7 12.28 -14.57 8.58
C ARG A 7 12.41 -14.51 7.05
N PHE A 8 11.48 -15.12 6.33
CA PHE A 8 11.43 -15.02 4.87
C PHE A 8 11.05 -13.61 4.41
N LEU A 9 10.07 -12.99 5.07
CA LEU A 9 9.70 -11.62 4.79
C LEU A 9 10.86 -10.64 5.03
N LEU A 10 11.54 -10.77 6.17
CA LEU A 10 12.75 -10.00 6.47
C LEU A 10 13.82 -10.18 5.38
N ALA A 11 14.05 -11.42 4.94
CA ALA A 11 15.00 -11.70 3.90
C ALA A 11 14.59 -11.04 2.56
N GLN A 12 13.31 -11.13 2.19
CA GLN A 12 12.79 -10.50 0.98
C GLN A 12 12.93 -8.98 1.02
N LEU A 13 12.42 -8.33 2.06
CA LEU A 13 12.52 -6.88 2.23
C LEU A 13 13.98 -6.40 2.30
N HIS A 14 14.86 -7.21 2.89
CA HIS A 14 16.27 -6.91 2.91
C HIS A 14 16.90 -7.02 1.52
N MET A 15 16.54 -8.05 0.75
CA MET A 15 16.98 -8.17 -0.64
C MET A 15 16.48 -7.00 -1.50
N ASP A 16 15.23 -6.58 -1.33
CA ASP A 16 14.66 -5.40 -2.00
C ASP A 16 15.43 -4.12 -1.63
N SER A 17 15.77 -3.97 -0.33
CA SER A 17 16.63 -2.86 0.12
C SER A 17 18.03 -2.90 -0.48
N LEU A 18 18.63 -4.10 -0.66
CA LEU A 18 19.95 -4.24 -1.30
C LEU A 18 19.90 -3.91 -2.78
N ALA A 19 18.81 -4.26 -3.48
CA ALA A 19 18.64 -4.00 -4.91
C ALA A 19 18.62 -2.50 -5.23
N THR A 20 18.21 -1.65 -4.29
CA THR A 20 18.21 -0.18 -4.46
C THR A 20 19.55 0.49 -4.22
N LYS A 21 20.58 -0.25 -3.76
CA LYS A 21 21.92 0.32 -3.47
C LYS A 21 22.71 0.55 -4.76
N GLY A 22 23.08 1.79 -5.02
CA GLY A 22 23.79 2.20 -6.24
C GLY A 22 25.27 1.78 -6.31
N THR A 23 25.87 1.22 -5.24
CA THR A 23 27.28 0.85 -5.22
C THR A 23 27.56 -0.48 -4.52
N ARG A 24 28.57 -1.20 -4.99
CA ARG A 24 29.02 -2.46 -4.36
C ARG A 24 29.46 -2.27 -2.89
N LYS A 25 30.00 -1.10 -2.55
CA LYS A 25 30.39 -0.77 -1.18
C LYS A 25 29.16 -0.69 -0.28
N ALA A 26 28.13 0.03 -0.71
CA ALA A 26 26.88 0.16 0.05
C ALA A 26 26.19 -1.20 0.24
N VAL A 27 26.20 -2.09 -0.76
CA VAL A 27 25.70 -3.46 -0.63
C VAL A 27 26.49 -4.25 0.42
N LYS A 28 27.83 -4.20 0.38
CA LYS A 28 28.68 -4.91 1.35
C LYS A 28 28.48 -4.42 2.77
N GLU A 29 28.30 -3.12 2.98
CA GLU A 29 28.05 -2.54 4.29
C GLU A 29 26.66 -2.99 4.83
N ALA A 30 25.63 -2.95 4.00
CA ALA A 30 24.28 -3.39 4.36
C ALA A 30 24.23 -4.89 4.72
N LEU A 31 24.99 -5.73 4.02
CA LEU A 31 25.08 -7.17 4.31
C LEU A 31 25.77 -7.49 5.65
N LYS A 32 26.62 -6.60 6.16
CA LYS A 32 27.31 -6.80 7.46
C LYS A 32 26.37 -6.62 8.66
N SER A 33 25.28 -5.87 8.47
CA SER A 33 24.33 -5.55 9.53
C SER A 33 22.91 -5.77 9.01
N PRO A 34 22.47 -7.03 8.80
CA PRO A 34 21.10 -7.28 8.42
C PRO A 34 20.16 -6.78 9.51
N PRO A 35 19.00 -6.22 9.17
CA PRO A 35 18.04 -5.76 10.16
C PRO A 35 17.55 -6.95 11.00
N ASN A 36 17.76 -6.87 12.31
CA ASN A 36 17.24 -7.86 13.26
C ASN A 36 15.84 -7.49 13.77
N ASP A 37 15.36 -6.32 13.39
CA ASP A 37 14.09 -5.75 13.82
C ASP A 37 13.18 -5.49 12.62
N LEU A 38 12.01 -6.11 12.62
CA LEU A 38 10.97 -5.93 11.60
C LEU A 38 10.51 -4.48 11.50
N SER A 39 10.37 -3.78 12.62
CA SER A 39 9.96 -2.38 12.63
C SER A 39 10.93 -1.51 11.83
N ARG A 40 12.24 -1.69 12.04
CA ARG A 40 13.25 -0.96 11.28
C ARG A 40 13.20 -1.27 9.78
N THR A 41 12.93 -2.53 9.43
CA THR A 41 12.78 -2.92 8.01
C THR A 41 11.58 -2.23 7.37
N TYR A 42 10.47 -2.11 8.10
CA TYR A 42 9.28 -1.38 7.63
C TYR A 42 9.53 0.13 7.55
N ASP A 43 10.25 0.72 8.51
CA ASP A 43 10.66 2.12 8.46
C ASP A 43 11.53 2.40 7.22
N GLU A 44 12.47 1.51 6.89
CA GLU A 44 13.29 1.62 5.68
C GLU A 44 12.45 1.49 4.39
N ALA A 45 11.40 0.65 4.38
CA ALA A 45 10.47 0.57 3.27
C ALA A 45 9.64 1.86 3.14
N MET A 46 9.15 2.40 4.25
CA MET A 46 8.44 3.69 4.26
C MET A 46 9.32 4.84 3.79
N GLN A 47 10.60 4.89 4.19
CA GLN A 47 11.55 5.90 3.69
C GLN A 47 11.75 5.80 2.18
N ARG A 48 11.75 4.59 1.60
CA ARG A 48 11.81 4.41 0.14
C ARG A 48 10.57 4.99 -0.54
N ILE A 49 9.38 4.76 0.02
CA ILE A 49 8.13 5.35 -0.48
C ILE A 49 8.19 6.87 -0.41
N GLU A 50 8.65 7.44 0.71
CA GLU A 50 8.80 8.88 0.91
C GLU A 50 9.80 9.54 -0.03
N SER A 51 10.79 8.79 -0.50
CA SER A 51 11.82 9.29 -1.43
C SER A 51 11.42 9.25 -2.91
N GLN A 52 10.23 8.73 -3.23
CA GLN A 52 9.68 8.76 -4.59
C GLN A 52 9.27 10.19 -4.97
N ASN A 53 8.96 10.41 -6.25
CA ASN A 53 8.34 11.66 -6.67
C ASN A 53 6.97 11.86 -5.97
N ASP A 54 6.45 13.08 -5.99
CA ASP A 54 5.26 13.43 -5.23
C ASP A 54 4.02 12.63 -5.63
N ASP A 55 3.81 12.36 -6.92
CA ASP A 55 2.65 11.64 -7.43
C ASP A 55 2.69 10.18 -7.00
N ASP A 56 3.82 9.50 -7.20
CA ASP A 56 4.04 8.11 -6.80
C ASP A 56 3.92 7.92 -5.30
N ARG A 57 4.51 8.84 -4.52
CA ARG A 57 4.41 8.83 -3.07
C ARG A 57 2.97 8.97 -2.60
N GLN A 58 2.21 9.93 -3.13
CA GLN A 58 0.82 10.14 -2.77
C GLN A 58 -0.04 8.92 -3.12
N LEU A 59 0.18 8.31 -4.29
CA LEU A 59 -0.53 7.10 -4.68
C LEU A 59 -0.20 5.94 -3.75
N ALA A 60 1.08 5.70 -3.44
CA ALA A 60 1.50 4.67 -2.49
C ALA A 60 0.89 4.88 -1.09
N GLU A 61 0.89 6.11 -0.58
CA GLU A 61 0.27 6.44 0.71
C GLU A 61 -1.24 6.17 0.69
N ARG A 62 -1.93 6.50 -0.42
CA ARG A 62 -3.36 6.19 -0.60
C ARG A 62 -3.61 4.68 -0.57
N VAL A 63 -2.83 3.88 -1.30
CA VAL A 63 -2.91 2.42 -1.27
C VAL A 63 -2.75 1.89 0.15
N LEU A 64 -1.70 2.33 0.86
CA LEU A 64 -1.38 1.87 2.21
C LEU A 64 -2.48 2.23 3.22
N TYR A 65 -3.01 3.46 3.19
CA TYR A 65 -4.06 3.80 4.15
C TYR A 65 -5.38 3.09 3.82
N TRP A 66 -5.77 2.93 2.55
CA TRP A 66 -6.94 2.16 2.18
C TRP A 66 -6.87 0.74 2.73
N ILE A 67 -5.78 0.01 2.46
CA ILE A 67 -5.60 -1.35 2.95
C ILE A 67 -5.56 -1.41 4.48
N SER A 68 -4.92 -0.41 5.14
CA SER A 68 -4.75 -0.41 6.60
C SER A 68 -6.03 -0.07 7.37
N TYR A 69 -6.96 0.68 6.77
CA TYR A 69 -8.20 1.12 7.42
C TYR A 69 -9.43 0.35 6.92
N ALA A 70 -9.34 -0.39 5.82
CA ALA A 70 -10.46 -1.17 5.32
C ALA A 70 -10.97 -2.16 6.39
N LEU A 71 -12.28 -2.25 6.52
CA LEU A 71 -12.95 -3.15 7.48
C LEU A 71 -12.99 -4.61 6.99
N ARG A 72 -12.71 -4.82 5.72
CA ARG A 72 -12.56 -6.13 5.07
C ARG A 72 -11.47 -6.06 4.02
N PRO A 73 -10.92 -7.21 3.61
CA PRO A 73 -10.03 -7.25 2.45
C PRO A 73 -10.70 -6.65 1.21
N LEU A 74 -9.92 -5.88 0.43
CA LEU A 74 -10.36 -5.27 -0.82
C LEU A 74 -9.86 -6.10 -2.00
N THR A 75 -10.66 -6.21 -3.06
CA THR A 75 -10.14 -6.67 -4.34
C THR A 75 -9.29 -5.59 -4.99
N VAL A 76 -8.49 -5.99 -5.98
CA VAL A 76 -7.70 -5.04 -6.78
C VAL A 76 -8.61 -3.99 -7.42
N GLU A 77 -9.70 -4.42 -8.04
CA GLU A 77 -10.68 -3.55 -8.70
C GLU A 77 -11.34 -2.56 -7.73
N GLU A 78 -11.75 -3.03 -6.55
CA GLU A 78 -12.31 -2.13 -5.52
C GLU A 78 -11.34 -1.04 -5.11
N LEU A 79 -10.06 -1.38 -4.94
CA LEU A 79 -9.04 -0.40 -4.59
C LEU A 79 -8.75 0.54 -5.77
N GLN A 80 -8.63 0.02 -6.98
CA GLN A 80 -8.41 0.82 -8.18
C GLN A 80 -9.52 1.86 -8.37
N HIS A 81 -10.80 1.46 -8.26
CA HIS A 81 -11.94 2.38 -8.33
C HIS A 81 -11.88 3.42 -7.21
N ALA A 82 -11.61 2.99 -5.98
CA ALA A 82 -11.48 3.93 -4.85
C ALA A 82 -10.36 4.97 -5.05
N LEU A 83 -9.28 4.58 -5.70
CA LEU A 83 -8.17 5.48 -6.04
C LEU A 83 -8.49 6.42 -7.21
N ALA A 84 -9.37 6.02 -8.12
CA ALA A 84 -9.76 6.78 -9.29
C ALA A 84 -10.88 7.81 -9.02
N VAL A 85 -11.57 7.71 -7.87
CA VAL A 85 -12.63 8.67 -7.51
C VAL A 85 -12.04 10.06 -7.26
N GLU A 86 -12.56 11.06 -7.93
CA GLU A 86 -12.22 12.46 -7.75
C GLU A 86 -13.40 13.24 -7.13
N PRO A 87 -13.12 14.07 -6.09
CA PRO A 87 -14.16 14.88 -5.47
C PRO A 87 -14.79 15.88 -6.46
N GLY A 88 -16.12 15.88 -6.54
CA GLY A 88 -16.88 16.80 -7.41
C GLY A 88 -17.23 16.26 -8.79
N GLU A 89 -16.69 15.08 -9.16
CA GLU A 89 -17.10 14.40 -10.38
C GLU A 89 -18.42 13.63 -10.18
N SER A 90 -19.21 13.50 -11.23
CA SER A 90 -20.50 12.79 -11.23
C SER A 90 -20.42 11.34 -11.73
N LYS A 91 -19.25 10.94 -12.20
CA LYS A 91 -18.95 9.58 -12.71
C LYS A 91 -17.49 9.23 -12.51
N LEU A 92 -17.16 7.96 -12.55
CA LEU A 92 -15.80 7.48 -12.58
C LEU A 92 -15.15 7.81 -13.94
N ASP A 93 -13.94 8.36 -13.90
CA ASP A 93 -13.09 8.46 -15.09
C ASP A 93 -12.25 7.17 -15.18
N GLU A 94 -12.50 6.37 -16.23
CA GLU A 94 -11.79 5.11 -16.45
C GLU A 94 -10.31 5.33 -16.78
N ASP A 95 -9.95 6.48 -17.38
CA ASP A 95 -8.55 6.83 -17.67
C ASP A 95 -7.74 7.14 -16.39
N ASN A 96 -8.43 7.38 -15.27
CA ASN A 96 -7.80 7.63 -13.95
C ASN A 96 -7.60 6.35 -13.11
N ILE A 97 -7.96 5.18 -13.63
CA ILE A 97 -7.80 3.90 -12.92
C ILE A 97 -6.33 3.46 -13.01
N PRO A 98 -5.61 3.37 -11.86
CA PRO A 98 -4.21 2.98 -11.87
C PRO A 98 -4.04 1.47 -12.13
N ASP A 99 -2.97 1.08 -12.82
CA ASP A 99 -2.63 -0.31 -13.07
C ASP A 99 -2.28 -1.08 -11.79
N GLU A 100 -2.65 -2.36 -11.70
CA GLU A 100 -2.35 -3.25 -10.57
C GLU A 100 -0.84 -3.30 -10.27
N GLU A 101 -0.01 -3.45 -11.31
CA GLU A 101 1.45 -3.52 -11.17
C GLU A 101 2.03 -2.25 -10.57
N LEU A 102 1.48 -1.09 -10.93
CA LEU A 102 1.86 0.20 -10.36
C LEU A 102 1.57 0.23 -8.85
N LEU A 103 0.35 -0.17 -8.43
CA LEU A 103 -0.06 -0.16 -7.01
C LEU A 103 0.87 -0.98 -6.13
N THR A 104 1.33 -2.14 -6.61
CA THR A 104 2.23 -3.01 -5.84
C THR A 104 3.68 -2.52 -5.86
N SER A 105 4.17 -2.03 -7.01
CA SER A 105 5.55 -1.59 -7.18
C SER A 105 5.88 -0.35 -6.35
N LEU A 106 4.95 0.59 -6.23
CA LEU A 106 5.13 1.83 -5.47
C LEU A 106 5.20 1.58 -3.94
N CYS A 107 4.63 0.48 -3.46
CA CYS A 107 4.55 0.17 -2.03
C CYS A 107 5.78 -0.53 -1.46
N ALA A 108 6.92 -0.50 -2.15
CA ALA A 108 8.24 -0.95 -1.66
C ALA A 108 8.23 -2.37 -1.06
N GLY A 109 7.42 -3.30 -1.59
CA GLY A 109 7.28 -4.67 -1.13
C GLY A 109 6.36 -4.87 0.09
N LEU A 110 5.67 -3.82 0.55
CA LEU A 110 4.74 -3.90 1.69
C LEU A 110 3.35 -4.46 1.30
N VAL A 111 3.03 -4.45 0.01
CA VAL A 111 1.73 -4.85 -0.54
C VAL A 111 1.91 -5.96 -1.56
N ILE A 112 0.99 -6.92 -1.54
CA ILE A 112 0.92 -8.01 -2.53
C ILE A 112 -0.52 -8.20 -3.00
N VAL A 113 -0.66 -8.79 -4.18
CA VAL A 113 -1.93 -9.28 -4.71
C VAL A 113 -1.95 -10.80 -4.60
N ASP A 114 -2.98 -11.33 -3.98
CA ASP A 114 -3.30 -12.76 -3.99
C ASP A 114 -4.04 -13.07 -5.30
N LYS A 115 -3.36 -13.75 -6.19
CA LYS A 115 -3.85 -14.02 -7.55
C LYS A 115 -5.04 -14.98 -7.61
N GLU A 116 -5.25 -15.80 -6.58
CA GLU A 116 -6.39 -16.74 -6.53
C GLU A 116 -7.69 -16.02 -6.13
N SER A 117 -7.58 -15.11 -5.16
CA SER A 117 -8.74 -14.36 -4.63
C SER A 117 -8.90 -12.96 -5.20
N ASN A 118 -7.95 -12.48 -6.01
CA ASN A 118 -7.85 -11.10 -6.50
C ASN A 118 -7.87 -10.05 -5.37
N ILE A 119 -7.38 -10.42 -4.19
CA ILE A 119 -7.32 -9.54 -3.01
C ILE A 119 -5.96 -8.86 -2.95
N ILE A 120 -5.97 -7.53 -2.80
CA ILE A 120 -4.79 -6.75 -2.50
C ILE A 120 -4.68 -6.54 -0.98
N ARG A 121 -3.51 -6.84 -0.42
CA ARG A 121 -3.31 -6.82 1.02
C ARG A 121 -1.87 -6.56 1.42
N LEU A 122 -1.64 -6.26 2.68
CA LEU A 122 -0.29 -6.21 3.23
C LEU A 122 0.38 -7.58 3.15
N VAL A 123 1.68 -7.57 2.88
CA VAL A 123 2.48 -8.78 2.61
C VAL A 123 2.47 -9.78 3.76
N HIS A 124 2.33 -9.31 5.00
CA HIS A 124 2.34 -10.15 6.20
C HIS A 124 1.55 -9.53 7.36
N TYR A 125 1.11 -10.35 8.33
CA TYR A 125 0.39 -9.86 9.51
C TYR A 125 1.21 -8.89 10.37
N THR A 126 2.54 -9.07 10.45
CA THR A 126 3.42 -8.14 11.20
C THR A 126 3.50 -6.77 10.53
N THR A 127 3.30 -6.69 9.21
CA THR A 127 3.14 -5.41 8.50
C THR A 127 1.84 -4.74 8.92
N GLN A 128 0.77 -5.52 9.13
CA GLN A 128 -0.49 -5.00 9.66
C GLN A 128 -0.34 -4.48 11.09
N GLU A 129 0.38 -5.19 11.96
CA GLU A 129 0.69 -4.75 13.32
C GLU A 129 1.48 -3.43 13.31
N TYR A 130 2.49 -3.33 12.45
CA TYR A 130 3.26 -2.11 12.25
C TYR A 130 2.35 -0.95 11.83
N PHE A 131 1.53 -1.10 10.79
CA PHE A 131 0.60 -0.05 10.36
C PHE A 131 -0.43 0.29 11.42
N ASN A 132 -0.95 -0.68 12.18
CA ASN A 132 -1.87 -0.42 13.28
C ASN A 132 -1.26 0.51 14.34
N SER A 133 0.07 0.44 14.55
CA SER A 133 0.77 1.30 15.51
C SER A 133 1.04 2.71 15.00
N ILE A 134 1.24 2.89 13.68
CA ILE A 134 1.68 4.18 13.12
C ILE A 134 0.59 4.92 12.32
N ARG A 135 -0.44 4.21 11.79
CA ARG A 135 -1.39 4.76 10.83
C ARG A 135 -2.10 6.04 11.28
N ALA A 136 -2.41 6.16 12.58
CA ALA A 136 -3.08 7.35 13.11
C ALA A 136 -2.20 8.59 13.06
N SER A 137 -0.90 8.45 13.29
CA SER A 137 0.07 9.54 13.19
C SER A 137 0.56 9.76 11.78
N ARG A 138 0.67 8.68 10.99
CA ARG A 138 1.19 8.72 9.62
C ARG A 138 0.16 9.19 8.61
N PHE A 139 -1.09 8.77 8.78
CA PHE A 139 -2.21 9.07 7.88
C PHE A 139 -3.38 9.72 8.64
N PRO A 140 -3.18 10.91 9.26
CA PRO A 140 -4.17 11.48 10.17
C PRO A 140 -5.51 11.85 9.49
N GLY A 141 -5.50 12.09 8.18
CA GLY A 141 -6.68 12.40 7.38
C GLY A 141 -7.32 11.20 6.67
N ALA A 142 -6.74 9.99 6.78
CA ALA A 142 -7.12 8.85 5.96
C ALA A 142 -8.59 8.45 6.09
N GLN A 143 -9.14 8.38 7.30
CA GLN A 143 -10.54 8.01 7.51
C GLN A 143 -11.51 9.01 6.89
N THR A 144 -11.21 10.30 6.99
CA THR A 144 -11.99 11.35 6.34
C THR A 144 -11.91 11.24 4.83
N SER A 145 -10.71 10.99 4.29
CA SER A 145 -10.50 10.80 2.86
C SER A 145 -11.26 9.59 2.34
N ILE A 146 -11.18 8.44 3.02
CA ILE A 146 -11.92 7.21 2.68
C ILE A 146 -13.44 7.47 2.70
N ALA A 147 -13.95 8.11 3.75
CA ALA A 147 -15.37 8.43 3.87
C ALA A 147 -15.84 9.37 2.75
N SER A 148 -15.06 10.41 2.45
CA SER A 148 -15.34 11.33 1.33
C SER A 148 -15.38 10.60 -0.02
N THR A 149 -14.38 9.75 -0.29
CA THR A 149 -14.32 8.94 -1.50
C THR A 149 -15.54 8.02 -1.63
N CYS A 150 -15.91 7.31 -0.56
CA CYS A 150 -17.10 6.46 -0.56
C CYS A 150 -18.39 7.25 -0.82
N LEU A 151 -18.55 8.43 -0.20
CA LEU A 151 -19.72 9.26 -0.41
C LEU A 151 -19.78 9.81 -1.85
N THR A 152 -18.65 10.26 -2.40
CA THR A 152 -18.55 10.70 -3.78
C THR A 152 -18.92 9.58 -4.74
N TYR A 153 -18.36 8.38 -4.55
CA TYR A 153 -18.68 7.21 -5.37
C TYR A 153 -20.17 6.88 -5.34
N LEU A 154 -20.79 6.87 -4.16
CA LEU A 154 -22.22 6.61 -4.00
C LEU A 154 -23.12 7.72 -4.59
N SER A 155 -22.60 8.92 -4.82
CA SER A 155 -23.32 10.02 -5.46
C SER A 155 -23.23 10.03 -6.99
N PHE A 156 -22.50 9.08 -7.60
CA PHE A 156 -22.39 9.00 -9.04
C PHE A 156 -23.76 8.76 -9.71
N GLU A 157 -23.94 9.35 -10.88
CA GLU A 157 -25.19 9.29 -11.65
C GLU A 157 -25.65 7.86 -11.93
N VAL A 158 -24.72 6.92 -12.08
CA VAL A 158 -25.03 5.51 -12.30
C VAL A 158 -25.88 4.89 -11.19
N PHE A 159 -25.84 5.45 -9.97
CA PHE A 159 -26.64 4.99 -8.83
C PHE A 159 -27.93 5.81 -8.62
N ALA A 160 -28.14 6.92 -9.36
CA ALA A 160 -29.27 7.81 -9.16
C ALA A 160 -30.62 7.14 -9.47
N ASP A 161 -30.65 6.18 -10.39
CA ASP A 161 -31.87 5.50 -10.84
C ASP A 161 -32.25 4.28 -9.97
N GLY A 162 -31.51 4.00 -8.89
CA GLY A 162 -31.86 2.99 -7.90
C GLY A 162 -31.83 1.53 -8.40
N TYR A 163 -31.16 1.25 -9.50
CA TYR A 163 -30.89 -0.11 -9.98
C TYR A 163 -29.63 -0.65 -9.32
N TYR A 164 -29.82 -1.56 -8.40
CA TYR A 164 -28.76 -2.31 -7.72
C TYR A 164 -28.76 -3.76 -8.22
#